data_e0ed45c2b84eca88469dd2952254ab73
#
_entry.id   e0ed45c2b84eca88469dd2952254ab73
#
_cell.length_a   1.000
_cell.length_b   1.000
_cell.length_c   1.000
_cell.angle_alpha   90.00
_cell.angle_beta   90.00
_cell.angle_gamma   90.00
#
_symmetry.space_group_name_H-M   'P 1'
#
loop_
_entity.id
_entity.type
_entity.pdbx_description
1 polymer ?
#
loop_
_entity_poly.entity_id
_entity_poly.type
_entity_poly.pdbx_seq_one_letter_code
_entity_poly.pdbx_strand_id
1 'polypeptide(L)'
;MKRDYNKEAKDHPEHRYAYDFDYRMHGFMMRTFESSLIEGPTLELGCFHGNFTRLLCQRFDDVEVVEASEDCIAEANKIVNEKARFHHSTFEQFEPARRYANIFLIHTLEHLDSRPDVLRRIGSWLGEGGRLFVATPNARAASRQIAVHMGLIDHCAAVTAAEDAHGHRLTYSLDTLAADLHAAGLHTARRGGVVFKGLANFQLDAALTAGVITDEYLEGCYQLGSVYPDLCSSIYCVGQARIG
;
A
#
# COMPACT_ATOMS: atom_id res chain seq x y z
N MET A 1 -21.57 -8.85 11.25
CA MET A 1 -21.39 -9.84 10.16
C MET A 1 -19.91 -10.12 10.04
N LYS A 2 -19.47 -11.37 9.90
CA LYS A 2 -18.02 -11.68 9.73
C LYS A 2 -17.59 -11.17 8.36
N ARG A 3 -16.47 -10.47 8.28
CA ARG A 3 -15.90 -9.92 7.04
C ARG A 3 -15.49 -11.05 6.10
N ASP A 4 -15.80 -10.93 4.81
CA ASP A 4 -15.46 -11.92 3.77
C ASP A 4 -14.38 -11.33 2.86
N TYR A 5 -13.11 -11.61 3.21
CA TYR A 5 -11.95 -11.10 2.51
C TYR A 5 -11.82 -11.64 1.07
N ASN A 6 -12.31 -12.87 0.80
CA ASN A 6 -12.32 -13.40 -0.57
C ASN A 6 -13.26 -12.62 -1.49
N LYS A 7 -14.37 -12.11 -0.93
CA LYS A 7 -15.33 -11.32 -1.70
C LYS A 7 -14.83 -9.89 -1.97
N GLU A 8 -14.20 -9.28 -0.97
CA GLU A 8 -13.68 -7.90 -1.08
C GLU A 8 -12.55 -7.78 -2.12
N ALA A 9 -11.77 -8.84 -2.33
CA ALA A 9 -10.67 -8.88 -3.30
C ALA A 9 -11.10 -9.11 -4.76
N LYS A 10 -12.40 -9.29 -5.04
CA LYS A 10 -12.90 -9.58 -6.40
C LYS A 10 -13.29 -8.31 -7.14
N ASP A 11 -13.12 -8.33 -8.47
CA ASP A 11 -13.64 -7.30 -9.35
C ASP A 11 -15.17 -7.19 -9.22
N HIS A 12 -15.66 -5.98 -9.16
CA HIS A 12 -17.09 -5.68 -9.24
C HIS A 12 -17.50 -5.49 -10.71
N PRO A 13 -18.76 -5.77 -11.11
CA PRO A 13 -19.20 -5.57 -12.51
C PRO A 13 -18.91 -4.17 -13.06
N GLU A 14 -18.91 -3.15 -12.20
CA GLU A 14 -18.71 -1.74 -12.58
C GLU A 14 -17.32 -1.21 -12.24
N HIS A 15 -16.51 -1.93 -11.44
CA HIS A 15 -15.22 -1.45 -10.93
C HIS A 15 -14.21 -2.58 -10.79
N ARG A 16 -13.04 -2.42 -11.39
CA ARG A 16 -11.90 -3.32 -11.15
C ARG A 16 -11.27 -3.00 -9.79
N TYR A 17 -10.83 -4.04 -9.09
CA TYR A 17 -10.10 -3.89 -7.84
C TYR A 17 -8.73 -3.21 -8.06
N ALA A 18 -8.00 -3.63 -9.11
CA ALA A 18 -6.72 -3.06 -9.48
C ALA A 18 -6.61 -2.86 -10.98
N TYR A 19 -5.88 -1.84 -11.38
CA TYR A 19 -5.54 -1.48 -12.75
C TYR A 19 -4.06 -1.81 -13.03
N ASP A 20 -3.65 -1.88 -14.30
CA ASP A 20 -2.25 -2.15 -14.67
C ASP A 20 -1.31 -1.08 -14.10
N PHE A 21 -1.79 0.17 -14.00
CA PHE A 21 -1.07 1.26 -13.35
C PHE A 21 -0.78 0.96 -11.86
N ASP A 22 -1.67 0.30 -11.13
CA ASP A 22 -1.44 -0.03 -9.71
C ASP A 22 -0.24 -0.97 -9.55
N TYR A 23 -0.06 -1.91 -10.48
CA TYR A 23 1.11 -2.79 -10.49
C TYR A 23 2.40 -2.07 -10.86
N ARG A 24 2.35 -1.07 -11.76
CA ARG A 24 3.50 -0.19 -12.05
C ARG A 24 3.86 0.67 -10.85
N MET A 25 2.86 1.12 -10.08
CA MET A 25 3.04 1.88 -8.85
C MET A 25 3.88 1.12 -7.83
N HIS A 26 3.74 -0.20 -7.73
CA HIS A 26 4.54 -1.04 -6.83
C HIS A 26 6.05 -0.93 -7.14
N GLY A 27 6.43 -0.87 -8.40
CA GLY A 27 7.83 -0.65 -8.81
C GLY A 27 8.37 0.70 -8.35
N PHE A 28 7.57 1.76 -8.47
CA PHE A 28 7.93 3.10 -7.97
C PHE A 28 8.01 3.14 -6.44
N MET A 29 7.13 2.43 -5.73
CA MET A 29 7.20 2.30 -4.27
C MET A 29 8.49 1.60 -3.84
N MET A 30 8.86 0.47 -4.44
CA MET A 30 10.12 -0.22 -4.13
C MET A 30 11.34 0.71 -4.33
N ARG A 31 11.41 1.44 -5.44
CA ARG A 31 12.47 2.43 -5.69
C ARG A 31 12.48 3.55 -4.63
N THR A 32 11.30 4.01 -4.22
CA THR A 32 11.16 5.03 -3.17
C THR A 32 11.70 4.53 -1.83
N PHE A 33 11.48 3.27 -1.51
CA PHE A 33 11.90 2.66 -0.24
C PHE A 33 13.36 2.22 -0.23
N GLU A 34 14.01 2.03 -1.38
CA GLU A 34 15.34 1.39 -1.52
C GLU A 34 16.37 1.92 -0.51
N SER A 35 16.50 3.24 -0.37
CA SER A 35 17.45 3.85 0.59
C SER A 35 17.09 3.64 2.06
N SER A 36 15.92 3.09 2.34
CA SER A 36 15.40 2.82 3.69
C SER A 36 15.33 1.33 4.00
N LEU A 37 15.60 0.46 3.03
CA LEU A 37 15.60 -1.00 3.24
C LEU A 37 16.82 -1.40 4.07
N ILE A 38 16.65 -2.43 4.90
CA ILE A 38 17.74 -3.05 5.66
C ILE A 38 17.73 -4.56 5.43
N GLU A 39 18.89 -5.19 5.50
CA GLU A 39 18.99 -6.64 5.33
C GLU A 39 18.34 -7.37 6.50
N GLY A 40 17.67 -8.48 6.23
CA GLY A 40 17.08 -9.35 7.25
C GLY A 40 15.65 -9.81 6.93
N PRO A 41 15.03 -10.49 7.90
CA PRO A 41 13.68 -11.03 7.75
C PRO A 41 12.68 -9.95 7.37
N THR A 42 11.89 -10.22 6.34
CA THR A 42 10.93 -9.27 5.77
C THR A 42 9.51 -9.83 5.86
N LEU A 43 8.55 -9.00 6.25
CA LEU A 43 7.14 -9.34 6.37
C LEU A 43 6.30 -8.41 5.49
N GLU A 44 5.43 -8.99 4.69
CA GLU A 44 4.36 -8.27 3.99
C GLU A 44 3.01 -8.53 4.67
N LEU A 45 2.20 -7.50 4.82
CA LEU A 45 0.88 -7.54 5.42
C LEU A 45 -0.18 -7.15 4.38
N GLY A 46 -0.93 -8.15 3.89
CA GLY A 46 -1.87 -8.01 2.78
C GLY A 46 -1.15 -7.99 1.43
N CYS A 47 -1.21 -9.10 0.71
CA CYS A 47 -0.46 -9.26 -0.55
C CYS A 47 -1.35 -9.15 -1.80
N PHE A 48 -2.68 -9.20 -1.66
CA PHE A 48 -3.58 -9.34 -2.80
C PHE A 48 -3.11 -10.50 -3.71
N HIS A 49 -2.86 -10.26 -4.99
CA HIS A 49 -2.39 -11.28 -5.94
C HIS A 49 -0.85 -11.41 -6.00
N GLY A 50 -0.09 -10.88 -5.03
CA GLY A 50 1.35 -11.13 -4.87
C GLY A 50 2.27 -10.29 -5.77
N ASN A 51 1.78 -9.22 -6.42
CA ASN A 51 2.64 -8.40 -7.27
C ASN A 51 3.71 -7.65 -6.49
N PHE A 52 3.39 -7.11 -5.31
CA PHE A 52 4.39 -6.49 -4.45
C PHE A 52 5.27 -7.55 -3.78
N THR A 53 4.68 -8.69 -3.35
CA THR A 53 5.43 -9.87 -2.84
C THR A 53 6.53 -10.30 -3.79
N ARG A 54 6.24 -10.34 -5.10
CA ARG A 54 7.23 -10.70 -6.13
C ARG A 54 8.43 -9.76 -6.13
N LEU A 55 8.20 -8.46 -5.93
CA LEU A 55 9.29 -7.47 -5.83
C LEU A 55 10.10 -7.68 -4.55
N LEU A 56 9.44 -7.98 -3.43
CA LEU A 56 10.12 -8.33 -2.18
C LEU A 56 10.99 -9.58 -2.35
N CYS A 57 10.47 -10.64 -2.98
CA CYS A 57 11.22 -11.89 -3.26
C CYS A 57 12.37 -11.73 -4.27
N GLN A 58 12.41 -10.62 -5.02
CA GLN A 58 13.56 -10.25 -5.85
C GLN A 58 14.66 -9.53 -5.07
N ARG A 59 14.27 -8.89 -3.94
CA ARG A 59 15.18 -8.06 -3.11
C ARG A 59 15.64 -8.78 -1.85
N PHE A 60 14.84 -9.70 -1.31
CA PHE A 60 15.09 -10.38 -0.04
C PHE A 60 14.95 -11.90 -0.20
N ASP A 61 15.82 -12.64 0.48
CA ASP A 61 15.80 -14.12 0.47
C ASP A 61 14.80 -14.69 1.51
N ASP A 62 14.41 -13.91 2.51
CA ASP A 62 13.58 -14.37 3.63
C ASP A 62 12.34 -13.49 3.75
N VAL A 63 11.29 -13.86 3.02
CA VAL A 63 10.02 -13.14 2.93
C VAL A 63 8.89 -13.98 3.52
N GLU A 64 8.16 -13.38 4.46
CA GLU A 64 6.91 -13.90 4.99
C GLU A 64 5.75 -12.97 4.60
N VAL A 65 4.56 -13.54 4.46
CA VAL A 65 3.35 -12.83 4.05
C VAL A 65 2.20 -13.24 4.94
N VAL A 66 1.46 -12.28 5.47
CA VAL A 66 0.19 -12.51 6.18
C VAL A 66 -0.95 -12.02 5.30
N GLU A 67 -1.86 -12.91 4.96
CA GLU A 67 -3.02 -12.61 4.11
C GLU A 67 -4.26 -13.31 4.66
N ALA A 68 -5.39 -12.61 4.66
CA ALA A 68 -6.65 -13.13 5.19
C ALA A 68 -7.52 -13.87 4.15
N SER A 69 -7.22 -13.69 2.85
CA SER A 69 -7.91 -14.35 1.75
C SER A 69 -7.12 -15.55 1.24
N GLU A 70 -7.72 -16.75 1.34
CA GLU A 70 -7.13 -17.97 0.74
C GLU A 70 -7.00 -17.86 -0.78
N ASP A 71 -7.98 -17.24 -1.44
CA ASP A 71 -7.96 -17.03 -2.89
C ASP A 71 -6.74 -16.17 -3.28
N CYS A 72 -6.47 -15.08 -2.54
CA CYS A 72 -5.31 -14.22 -2.77
C CYS A 72 -3.99 -14.96 -2.53
N ILE A 73 -3.88 -15.76 -1.48
CA ILE A 73 -2.70 -16.59 -1.21
C ILE A 73 -2.45 -17.55 -2.38
N ALA A 74 -3.50 -18.22 -2.88
CA ALA A 74 -3.36 -19.16 -3.98
C ALA A 74 -2.86 -18.49 -5.28
N GLU A 75 -3.35 -17.28 -5.59
CA GLU A 75 -2.87 -16.51 -6.74
C GLU A 75 -1.45 -15.98 -6.53
N ALA A 76 -1.14 -15.44 -5.35
CA ALA A 76 0.18 -14.93 -5.03
C ALA A 76 1.26 -16.03 -5.10
N ASN A 77 0.98 -17.23 -4.61
CA ASN A 77 1.89 -18.38 -4.69
C ASN A 77 2.29 -18.72 -6.13
N LYS A 78 1.35 -18.63 -7.09
CA LYS A 78 1.65 -18.85 -8.52
C LYS A 78 2.67 -17.84 -9.07
N ILE A 79 2.61 -16.60 -8.58
CA ILE A 79 3.48 -15.49 -9.05
C ILE A 79 4.88 -15.59 -8.44
N VAL A 80 4.98 -15.96 -7.15
CA VAL A 80 6.28 -15.94 -6.43
C VAL A 80 7.03 -17.28 -6.49
N ASN A 81 6.44 -18.34 -7.05
CA ASN A 81 7.06 -19.67 -7.17
C ASN A 81 7.63 -20.17 -5.82
N GLU A 82 6.82 -20.13 -4.77
CA GLU A 82 7.17 -20.63 -3.42
C GLU A 82 8.35 -19.89 -2.75
N LYS A 83 8.75 -18.71 -3.24
CA LYS A 83 9.84 -17.93 -2.65
C LYS A 83 9.43 -17.15 -1.40
N ALA A 84 8.14 -17.12 -1.04
CA ALA A 84 7.65 -16.52 0.18
C ALA A 84 6.91 -17.55 1.03
N ARG A 85 6.91 -17.36 2.35
CA ARG A 85 6.13 -18.17 3.30
C ARG A 85 4.83 -17.44 3.61
N PHE A 86 3.69 -18.05 3.25
CA PHE A 86 2.38 -17.48 3.49
C PHE A 86 1.76 -17.97 4.79
N HIS A 87 1.13 -17.05 5.53
CA HIS A 87 0.33 -17.29 6.72
C HIS A 87 -1.10 -16.85 6.44
N HIS A 88 -2.05 -17.79 6.39
CA HIS A 88 -3.47 -17.50 6.29
C HIS A 88 -3.99 -17.03 7.66
N SER A 89 -4.05 -15.73 7.86
CA SER A 89 -4.45 -15.10 9.12
C SER A 89 -4.89 -13.65 8.90
N THR A 90 -5.68 -13.11 9.82
CA THR A 90 -5.81 -11.65 9.95
C THR A 90 -4.65 -11.09 10.77
N PHE A 91 -4.40 -9.78 10.68
CA PHE A 91 -3.31 -9.13 11.42
C PHE A 91 -3.56 -9.13 12.93
N GLU A 92 -4.83 -9.13 13.35
CA GLU A 92 -5.25 -9.22 14.74
C GLU A 92 -4.97 -10.60 15.36
N GLN A 93 -4.95 -11.66 14.54
CA GLN A 93 -4.76 -13.03 14.99
C GLN A 93 -3.35 -13.56 14.77
N PHE A 94 -2.61 -12.94 13.86
CA PHE A 94 -1.24 -13.37 13.56
C PHE A 94 -0.30 -13.13 14.73
N GLU A 95 0.41 -14.18 15.13
CA GLU A 95 1.49 -14.15 16.14
C GLU A 95 2.80 -14.53 15.48
N PRO A 96 3.71 -13.57 15.28
CA PRO A 96 4.98 -13.86 14.62
C PRO A 96 5.89 -14.69 15.55
N ALA A 97 6.56 -15.69 14.98
CA ALA A 97 7.55 -16.47 15.70
C ALA A 97 8.90 -15.73 15.90
N ARG A 98 9.07 -14.58 15.24
CA ARG A 98 10.32 -13.79 15.26
C ARG A 98 10.04 -12.29 15.06
N ARG A 99 11.11 -11.49 15.10
CA ARG A 99 11.08 -10.06 14.75
C ARG A 99 11.55 -9.86 13.32
N TYR A 100 11.09 -8.76 12.70
CA TYR A 100 11.39 -8.44 11.31
C TYR A 100 12.23 -7.18 11.18
N ALA A 101 13.13 -7.20 10.21
CA ALA A 101 13.91 -6.05 9.79
C ALA A 101 13.06 -5.05 8.98
N ASN A 102 12.24 -5.57 8.08
CA ASN A 102 11.33 -4.78 7.27
C ASN A 102 9.91 -5.34 7.40
N ILE A 103 8.93 -4.45 7.59
CA ILE A 103 7.50 -4.79 7.51
C ILE A 103 6.85 -3.87 6.49
N PHE A 104 6.11 -4.42 5.55
CA PHE A 104 5.41 -3.68 4.50
C PHE A 104 3.91 -3.77 4.68
N LEU A 105 3.23 -2.63 4.58
CA LEU A 105 1.78 -2.46 4.62
C LEU A 105 1.41 -1.54 3.45
N ILE A 106 1.18 -2.14 2.28
CA ILE A 106 1.02 -1.42 1.01
C ILE A 106 -0.44 -1.47 0.55
N HIS A 107 -1.08 -0.32 0.50
CA HIS A 107 -2.50 -0.18 0.17
C HIS A 107 -3.39 -1.18 0.94
N THR A 108 -3.17 -1.24 2.25
CA THR A 108 -3.83 -2.19 3.15
C THR A 108 -4.38 -1.50 4.40
N LEU A 109 -3.69 -0.46 4.90
CA LEU A 109 -4.08 0.23 6.14
C LEU A 109 -5.47 0.86 6.06
N GLU A 110 -5.86 1.37 4.89
CA GLU A 110 -7.16 1.97 4.61
C GLU A 110 -8.35 1.01 4.74
N HIS A 111 -8.08 -0.31 4.72
CA HIS A 111 -9.10 -1.36 4.88
C HIS A 111 -9.31 -1.78 6.33
N LEU A 112 -8.46 -1.36 7.27
CA LEU A 112 -8.50 -1.83 8.65
C LEU A 112 -9.54 -1.08 9.50
N ASP A 113 -10.27 -1.82 10.34
CA ASP A 113 -11.24 -1.25 11.26
C ASP A 113 -10.56 -0.66 12.52
N SER A 114 -9.64 -1.39 13.15
CA SER A 114 -8.92 -0.99 14.39
C SER A 114 -7.48 -0.60 14.12
N ARG A 115 -7.25 0.41 13.28
CA ARG A 115 -5.92 0.84 12.81
C ARG A 115 -4.89 1.12 13.91
N PRO A 116 -5.19 1.90 14.97
CA PRO A 116 -4.18 2.20 15.99
C PRO A 116 -3.69 0.95 16.73
N ASP A 117 -4.59 0.00 17.01
CA ASP A 117 -4.23 -1.23 17.71
C ASP A 117 -3.43 -2.16 16.83
N VAL A 118 -3.83 -2.30 15.55
CA VAL A 118 -3.08 -3.10 14.57
C VAL A 118 -1.69 -2.49 14.33
N LEU A 119 -1.57 -1.18 14.15
CA LEU A 119 -0.26 -0.52 13.98
C LEU A 119 0.63 -0.67 15.22
N ARG A 120 0.07 -0.58 16.44
CA ARG A 120 0.82 -0.81 17.67
C ARG A 120 1.35 -2.25 17.74
N ARG A 121 0.48 -3.21 17.37
CA ARG A 121 0.84 -4.62 17.28
C ARG A 121 1.94 -4.85 16.24
N ILE A 122 1.81 -4.32 15.03
CA ILE A 122 2.83 -4.39 13.97
C ILE A 122 4.15 -3.77 14.46
N GLY A 123 4.09 -2.62 15.12
CA GLY A 123 5.27 -1.98 15.71
C GLY A 123 6.01 -2.89 16.69
N SER A 124 5.28 -3.73 17.43
CA SER A 124 5.87 -4.70 18.34
C SER A 124 6.58 -5.87 17.63
N TRP A 125 6.34 -6.11 16.35
CA TRP A 125 6.98 -7.14 15.54
C TRP A 125 8.31 -6.69 14.90
N LEU A 126 8.61 -5.39 14.96
CA LEU A 126 9.88 -4.86 14.47
C LEU A 126 11.06 -5.34 15.36
N GLY A 127 12.13 -5.75 14.70
CA GLY A 127 13.43 -5.99 15.35
C GLY A 127 14.12 -4.68 15.72
N GLU A 128 15.29 -4.76 16.33
CA GLU A 128 16.12 -3.59 16.62
C GLU A 128 16.50 -2.88 15.31
N GLY A 129 16.26 -1.58 15.22
CA GLY A 129 16.45 -0.80 14.01
C GLY A 129 15.49 -1.12 12.86
N GLY A 130 14.52 -2.03 13.09
CA GLY A 130 13.54 -2.47 12.09
C GLY A 130 12.66 -1.32 11.62
N ARG A 131 12.13 -1.45 10.40
CA ARG A 131 11.36 -0.42 9.70
C ARG A 131 10.01 -0.92 9.23
N LEU A 132 8.99 -0.09 9.43
CA LEU A 132 7.65 -0.28 8.92
C LEU A 132 7.45 0.66 7.72
N PHE A 133 7.18 0.10 6.56
CA PHE A 133 6.85 0.82 5.32
C PHE A 133 5.34 0.79 5.13
N VAL A 134 4.70 1.93 5.24
CA VAL A 134 3.26 2.08 5.01
C VAL A 134 3.05 2.96 3.80
N ALA A 135 2.27 2.49 2.83
CA ALA A 135 1.77 3.31 1.73
C ALA A 135 0.25 3.17 1.62
N THR A 136 -0.43 4.28 1.33
CA THR A 136 -1.89 4.35 1.18
C THR A 136 -2.26 5.24 -0.01
N PRO A 137 -3.45 5.10 -0.60
CA PRO A 137 -4.00 6.12 -1.49
C PRO A 137 -4.07 7.48 -0.78
N ASN A 138 -3.85 8.55 -1.55
CA ASN A 138 -3.78 9.91 -1.02
C ASN A 138 -5.10 10.65 -1.19
N ALA A 139 -5.73 11.05 -0.10
CA ALA A 139 -6.90 11.93 -0.11
C ALA A 139 -6.66 13.24 -0.86
N ARG A 140 -5.42 13.77 -0.86
CA ARG A 140 -5.05 15.03 -1.51
C ARG A 140 -4.45 14.85 -2.91
N ALA A 141 -4.52 13.64 -3.49
CA ALA A 141 -4.00 13.41 -4.84
C ALA A 141 -4.57 14.41 -5.85
N ALA A 142 -3.75 14.89 -6.78
CA ALA A 142 -4.18 15.87 -7.79
C ALA A 142 -5.40 15.37 -8.57
N SER A 143 -5.43 14.09 -8.95
CA SER A 143 -6.59 13.47 -9.62
C SER A 143 -7.86 13.51 -8.76
N ARG A 144 -7.73 13.38 -7.44
CA ARG A 144 -8.85 13.42 -6.51
C ARG A 144 -9.40 14.84 -6.34
N GLN A 145 -8.52 15.83 -6.26
CA GLN A 145 -8.92 17.25 -6.23
C GLN A 145 -9.64 17.64 -7.54
N ILE A 146 -9.13 17.19 -8.68
CA ILE A 146 -9.81 17.38 -9.97
C ILE A 146 -11.21 16.78 -9.93
N ALA A 147 -11.36 15.55 -9.42
CA ALA A 147 -12.67 14.89 -9.29
C ALA A 147 -13.65 15.67 -8.40
N VAL A 148 -13.18 16.34 -7.33
CA VAL A 148 -14.01 17.25 -6.51
C VAL A 148 -14.50 18.43 -7.35
N HIS A 149 -13.61 19.09 -8.09
CA HIS A 149 -13.99 20.22 -8.95
C HIS A 149 -14.88 19.83 -10.13
N MET A 150 -14.83 18.56 -10.55
CA MET A 150 -15.76 17.99 -11.54
C MET A 150 -17.12 17.59 -10.94
N GLY A 151 -17.28 17.65 -9.61
CA GLY A 151 -18.49 17.18 -8.91
C GLY A 151 -18.67 15.66 -8.90
N LEU A 152 -17.60 14.88 -9.10
CA LEU A 152 -17.63 13.43 -9.07
C LEU A 152 -17.52 12.86 -7.66
N ILE A 153 -16.92 13.59 -6.74
CA ILE A 153 -16.86 13.31 -5.30
C ILE A 153 -17.08 14.59 -4.51
N ASP A 154 -17.68 14.49 -3.33
CA ASP A 154 -18.08 15.66 -2.54
C ASP A 154 -16.89 16.39 -1.91
N HIS A 155 -15.86 15.66 -1.48
CA HIS A 155 -14.64 16.20 -0.88
C HIS A 155 -13.47 15.20 -1.02
N CYS A 156 -12.24 15.70 -0.90
CA CYS A 156 -11.02 14.92 -1.12
C CYS A 156 -10.90 13.68 -0.22
N ALA A 157 -11.43 13.71 0.99
CA ALA A 157 -11.39 12.58 1.92
C ALA A 157 -12.62 11.64 1.81
N ALA A 158 -13.53 11.85 0.85
CA ALA A 158 -14.67 10.97 0.65
C ALA A 158 -14.21 9.56 0.29
N VAL A 159 -14.83 8.55 0.87
CA VAL A 159 -14.74 7.17 0.38
C VAL A 159 -15.77 7.04 -0.73
N THR A 160 -15.33 6.72 -1.93
CA THR A 160 -16.24 6.54 -3.09
C THR A 160 -16.97 5.21 -2.98
N ALA A 161 -18.07 5.05 -3.73
CA ALA A 161 -18.80 3.78 -3.77
C ALA A 161 -17.91 2.61 -4.23
N ALA A 162 -16.98 2.86 -5.16
CA ALA A 162 -16.00 1.86 -5.60
C ALA A 162 -15.02 1.48 -4.48
N GLU A 163 -14.46 2.46 -3.78
CA GLU A 163 -13.56 2.24 -2.64
C GLU A 163 -14.27 1.49 -1.49
N ASP A 164 -15.51 1.85 -1.17
CA ASP A 164 -16.32 1.17 -0.16
C ASP A 164 -16.61 -0.29 -0.54
N ALA A 165 -16.96 -0.54 -1.81
CA ALA A 165 -17.17 -1.89 -2.34
C ALA A 165 -15.92 -2.78 -2.21
N HIS A 166 -14.73 -2.19 -2.30
CA HIS A 166 -13.44 -2.85 -2.08
C HIS A 166 -12.95 -2.80 -0.63
N GLY A 167 -13.80 -2.35 0.30
CA GLY A 167 -13.54 -2.43 1.74
C GLY A 167 -12.73 -1.28 2.33
N HIS A 168 -12.53 -0.17 1.62
CA HIS A 168 -11.92 1.03 2.20
C HIS A 168 -12.80 1.60 3.31
N ARG A 169 -12.19 2.01 4.42
CA ARG A 169 -12.85 2.64 5.57
C ARG A 169 -12.60 4.14 5.62
N LEU A 170 -11.51 4.59 5.02
CA LEU A 170 -11.11 5.99 4.96
C LEU A 170 -10.06 6.22 3.87
N THR A 171 -9.75 7.51 3.65
CA THR A 171 -8.61 7.94 2.85
C THR A 171 -7.64 8.74 3.72
N TYR A 172 -6.34 8.65 3.45
CA TYR A 172 -5.29 9.30 4.22
C TYR A 172 -4.73 10.55 3.53
N SER A 173 -4.29 11.52 4.32
CA SER A 173 -3.29 12.52 3.95
C SER A 173 -1.96 12.17 4.61
N LEU A 174 -0.86 12.82 4.18
CA LEU A 174 0.46 12.63 4.82
C LEU A 174 0.43 12.89 6.33
N ASP A 175 -0.33 13.89 6.76
CA ASP A 175 -0.41 14.25 8.17
C ASP A 175 -1.24 13.25 8.98
N THR A 176 -2.37 12.79 8.45
CA THR A 176 -3.20 11.80 9.15
C THR A 176 -2.53 10.43 9.20
N LEU A 177 -1.80 10.03 8.15
CA LEU A 177 -1.00 8.81 8.16
C LEU A 177 0.12 8.87 9.21
N ALA A 178 0.86 9.98 9.26
CA ALA A 178 1.92 10.18 10.26
C ALA A 178 1.35 10.24 11.68
N ALA A 179 0.16 10.83 11.88
CA ALA A 179 -0.51 10.89 13.16
C ALA A 179 -0.90 9.50 13.68
N ASP A 180 -1.42 8.61 12.81
CA ASP A 180 -1.77 7.24 13.19
C ASP A 180 -0.52 6.42 13.58
N LEU A 181 0.60 6.56 12.84
CA LEU A 181 1.86 5.94 13.24
C LEU A 181 2.35 6.45 14.61
N HIS A 182 2.27 7.77 14.82
CA HIS A 182 2.66 8.37 16.10
C HIS A 182 1.78 7.88 17.26
N ALA A 183 0.46 7.80 17.07
CA ALA A 183 -0.48 7.26 18.06
C ALA A 183 -0.21 5.79 18.40
N ALA A 184 0.33 5.04 17.43
CA ALA A 184 0.78 3.66 17.63
C ALA A 184 2.15 3.53 18.32
N GLY A 185 2.81 4.65 18.69
CA GLY A 185 4.12 4.66 19.34
C GLY A 185 5.30 4.57 18.38
N LEU A 186 5.08 4.74 17.08
CA LEU A 186 6.12 4.72 16.05
C LEU A 186 6.64 6.15 15.78
N HIS A 187 7.93 6.25 15.49
CA HIS A 187 8.52 7.47 14.96
C HIS A 187 8.52 7.44 13.44
N THR A 188 8.05 8.49 12.78
CA THR A 188 8.13 8.64 11.33
C THR A 188 9.52 9.16 10.95
N ALA A 189 10.37 8.26 10.46
CA ALA A 189 11.74 8.59 10.02
C ALA A 189 11.76 9.25 8.64
N ARG A 190 10.81 8.88 7.76
CA ARG A 190 10.68 9.42 6.41
C ARG A 190 9.21 9.40 5.99
N ARG A 191 8.78 10.42 5.24
CA ARG A 191 7.46 10.45 4.62
C ARG A 191 7.51 11.18 3.29
N GLY A 192 6.55 10.89 2.40
CA GLY A 192 6.48 11.55 1.10
C GLY A 192 5.37 10.99 0.23
N GLY A 193 5.44 11.30 -1.06
CA GLY A 193 4.50 10.84 -2.06
C GLY A 193 5.15 9.96 -3.11
N VAL A 194 4.32 9.17 -3.79
CA VAL A 194 4.74 8.32 -4.91
C VAL A 194 3.86 8.63 -6.11
N VAL A 195 4.48 9.07 -7.18
CA VAL A 195 3.88 9.42 -8.49
C VAL A 195 2.84 10.54 -8.42
N PHE A 196 3.21 11.71 -8.90
CA PHE A 196 2.27 12.79 -9.18
C PHE A 196 1.49 12.49 -10.47
N LYS A 197 0.15 12.51 -10.42
CA LYS A 197 -0.68 12.32 -11.61
C LYS A 197 -2.02 13.04 -11.51
N GLY A 198 -2.52 13.58 -12.62
CA GLY A 198 -3.83 14.23 -12.70
C GLY A 198 -4.96 13.32 -13.17
N LEU A 199 -4.65 12.19 -13.78
CA LEU A 199 -5.62 11.23 -14.31
C LEU A 199 -5.95 10.13 -13.29
N ALA A 200 -7.16 9.56 -13.37
CA ALA A 200 -7.50 8.34 -12.66
C ALA A 200 -6.72 7.13 -13.22
N ASN A 201 -6.63 6.02 -12.45
CA ASN A 201 -5.84 4.85 -12.86
C ASN A 201 -6.33 4.25 -14.17
N PHE A 202 -7.66 4.10 -14.35
CA PHE A 202 -8.24 3.60 -15.60
C PHE A 202 -7.95 4.50 -16.81
N GLN A 203 -7.87 5.83 -16.59
CA GLN A 203 -7.54 6.79 -17.66
C GLN A 203 -6.07 6.68 -18.06
N LEU A 204 -5.17 6.45 -17.10
CA LEU A 204 -3.76 6.19 -17.37
C LEU A 204 -3.58 4.90 -18.17
N ASP A 205 -4.25 3.81 -17.77
CA ASP A 205 -4.21 2.56 -18.52
C ASP A 205 -4.70 2.71 -19.96
N ALA A 206 -5.79 3.43 -20.15
CA ALA A 206 -6.30 3.74 -21.48
C ALA A 206 -5.30 4.57 -22.31
N ALA A 207 -4.67 5.59 -21.71
CA ALA A 207 -3.70 6.44 -22.39
C ALA A 207 -2.39 5.70 -22.71
N LEU A 208 -1.92 4.81 -21.84
CA LEU A 208 -0.77 3.93 -22.08
C LEU A 208 -1.08 2.94 -23.21
N THR A 209 -2.22 2.28 -23.15
CA THR A 209 -2.65 1.32 -24.19
C THR A 209 -2.78 1.98 -25.56
N ALA A 210 -3.28 3.22 -25.60
CA ALA A 210 -3.40 3.99 -26.83
C ALA A 210 -2.08 4.62 -27.30
N GLY A 211 -0.99 4.48 -26.56
CA GLY A 211 0.30 5.11 -26.88
C GLY A 211 0.31 6.64 -26.78
N VAL A 212 -0.69 7.23 -26.10
CA VAL A 212 -0.76 8.69 -25.86
C VAL A 212 0.27 9.14 -24.84
N ILE A 213 0.54 8.29 -23.84
CA ILE A 213 1.62 8.45 -22.86
C ILE A 213 2.51 7.21 -22.87
N THR A 214 3.74 7.36 -22.38
CA THR A 214 4.77 6.31 -22.38
C THR A 214 5.31 6.06 -20.97
N ASP A 215 6.21 5.10 -20.82
CA ASP A 215 6.89 4.82 -19.55
C ASP A 215 7.75 6.02 -19.11
N GLU A 216 8.31 6.80 -20.05
CA GLU A 216 9.05 8.03 -19.74
C GLU A 216 8.14 9.10 -19.13
N TYR A 217 6.89 9.20 -19.59
CA TYR A 217 5.91 10.08 -18.94
C TYR A 217 5.65 9.66 -17.48
N LEU A 218 5.49 8.37 -17.24
CA LEU A 218 5.31 7.86 -15.87
C LEU A 218 6.54 8.09 -15.00
N GLU A 219 7.75 7.95 -15.57
CA GLU A 219 8.99 8.28 -14.89
C GLU A 219 9.06 9.77 -14.51
N GLY A 220 8.66 10.66 -15.44
CA GLY A 220 8.51 12.09 -15.14
C GLY A 220 7.52 12.36 -14.01
N CYS A 221 6.37 11.68 -14.00
CA CYS A 221 5.39 11.75 -12.92
C CYS A 221 5.96 11.25 -11.58
N TYR A 222 6.77 10.21 -11.58
CA TYR A 222 7.45 9.71 -10.39
C TYR A 222 8.46 10.73 -9.84
N GLN A 223 9.30 11.29 -10.70
CA GLN A 223 10.29 12.31 -10.30
C GLN A 223 9.61 13.58 -9.77
N LEU A 224 8.52 14.02 -10.42
CA LEU A 224 7.73 15.17 -9.99
C LEU A 224 7.10 14.94 -8.61
N GLY A 225 6.85 13.69 -8.23
CA GLY A 225 6.35 13.32 -6.91
C GLY A 225 7.26 13.77 -5.76
N SER A 226 8.56 13.88 -5.97
CA SER A 226 9.50 14.40 -4.98
C SER A 226 9.34 15.92 -4.74
N VAL A 227 8.83 16.64 -5.73
CA VAL A 227 8.59 18.10 -5.68
C VAL A 227 7.23 18.41 -5.03
N TYR A 228 6.23 17.58 -5.34
CA TYR A 228 4.84 17.78 -4.87
C TYR A 228 4.31 16.54 -4.11
N PRO A 229 4.94 16.13 -3.00
CA PRO A 229 4.60 14.88 -2.32
C PRO A 229 3.14 14.82 -1.85
N ASP A 230 2.57 15.94 -1.42
CA ASP A 230 1.16 16.03 -0.96
C ASP A 230 0.13 15.81 -2.07
N LEU A 231 0.52 15.93 -3.34
CA LEU A 231 -0.35 15.80 -4.51
C LEU A 231 -0.19 14.48 -5.24
N CYS A 232 0.70 13.61 -4.76
CA CYS A 232 0.94 12.29 -5.35
C CYS A 232 -0.28 11.38 -5.24
N SER A 233 -0.32 10.37 -6.10
CA SER A 233 -1.37 9.33 -6.12
C SER A 233 -1.40 8.53 -4.82
N SER A 234 -0.24 8.09 -4.38
CA SER A 234 -0.06 7.44 -3.08
C SER A 234 0.89 8.25 -2.20
N ILE A 235 0.70 8.12 -0.91
CA ILE A 235 1.58 8.67 0.13
C ILE A 235 2.17 7.55 0.96
N TYR A 236 3.32 7.82 1.58
CA TYR A 236 3.97 6.84 2.42
C TYR A 236 4.57 7.43 3.69
N CYS A 237 4.71 6.58 4.70
CA CYS A 237 5.55 6.80 5.87
C CYS A 237 6.47 5.59 6.09
N VAL A 238 7.71 5.86 6.49
CA VAL A 238 8.63 4.86 7.03
C VAL A 238 8.68 5.05 8.55
N GLY A 239 8.10 4.10 9.27
CA GLY A 239 8.02 4.09 10.72
C GLY A 239 9.16 3.28 11.36
N GLN A 240 9.59 3.69 12.54
CA GLN A 240 10.54 2.96 13.39
C GLN A 240 9.99 2.88 14.81
N ALA A 241 10.31 1.79 15.54
CA ALA A 241 10.06 1.77 16.96
C ALA A 241 10.83 2.91 17.66
N ARG A 242 10.22 3.56 18.64
CA ARG A 242 10.96 4.55 19.47
C ARG A 242 12.05 3.82 20.23
N ILE A 243 13.27 4.30 20.12
CA ILE A 243 14.35 3.90 21.03
C ILE A 243 13.98 4.50 22.38
N GLY A 244 13.68 3.62 23.35
CA GLY A 244 13.36 3.97 24.73
C GLY A 244 14.55 4.56 25.46
#